data_28e7ca07145f99b5baa5e4bf20985e3c
#
_entry.id   28e7ca07145f99b5baa5e4bf20985e3c
#
_cell.length_a   1.000
_cell.length_b   1.000
_cell.length_c   1.000
_cell.angle_alpha   90.00
_cell.angle_beta   90.00
_cell.angle_gamma   90.00
#
_symmetry.space_group_name_H-M   'P 1'
#
loop_
_entity.id
_entity.type
_entity.pdbx_description
1 polymer ?
#
loop_
_entity_poly.entity_id
_entity_poly.type
_entity_poly.pdbx_seq_one_letter_code
_entity_poly.pdbx_strand_id
1 'polypeptide(L)'
;MPGQALAFCPAVPHNAPAQMGELMFDTATARRMMVDGQVRTADVTNLDLQEAMLTLPREHFLPQSLALLAYLDKDIPLGNGRALLKPMVLAKLIQAAEVRRGDRVLDVGCGTGYSAAVLARLAGTVIALEEDADLARQAKQALAATGAANVEVVVGPLIAGWPAGAPYDVIMLDGAAEIVPEALGRQLKPDGRLVGVCGRSPAGKAMIYHVIEGQLVGRPIFDTAAPVLPGFVAPPAFVF
;
A
#
# COMPACT_ATOMS: atom_id res chain seq x y z
N MET A 1 65.88 19.32 -48.03
CA MET A 1 65.13 19.00 -46.79
C MET A 1 63.75 19.59 -46.94
N PRO A 2 62.70 18.82 -47.25
CA PRO A 2 61.33 19.34 -47.40
C PRO A 2 60.62 19.43 -46.06
N GLY A 3 59.99 20.57 -45.81
CA GLY A 3 59.23 20.90 -44.61
C GLY A 3 57.95 20.06 -44.46
N GLN A 4 57.69 19.56 -43.27
CA GLN A 4 56.47 18.91 -42.89
C GLN A 4 55.32 19.91 -42.74
N ALA A 5 54.28 19.72 -43.53
CA ALA A 5 53.01 20.41 -43.41
C ALA A 5 52.25 19.85 -42.20
N LEU A 6 51.94 20.72 -41.22
CA LEU A 6 51.03 20.44 -40.10
C LEU A 6 49.61 20.33 -40.62
N ALA A 7 49.02 19.16 -40.46
CA ALA A 7 47.60 18.95 -40.79
C ALA A 7 46.73 19.70 -39.82
N PHE A 8 45.89 20.60 -40.35
CA PHE A 8 44.87 21.36 -39.62
C PHE A 8 43.72 20.41 -39.29
N CYS A 9 43.44 20.22 -38.03
CA CYS A 9 42.26 19.48 -37.60
C CYS A 9 41.04 20.39 -37.71
N PRO A 10 39.96 19.99 -38.43
CA PRO A 10 38.78 20.82 -38.52
C PRO A 10 38.07 20.93 -37.16
N ALA A 11 37.73 22.17 -36.79
CA ALA A 11 36.94 22.46 -35.59
C ALA A 11 35.56 21.83 -35.68
N VAL A 12 35.19 21.04 -34.68
CA VAL A 12 33.84 20.48 -34.48
C VAL A 12 32.88 21.66 -34.22
N PRO A 13 31.78 21.81 -34.93
CA PRO A 13 30.82 22.88 -34.67
C PRO A 13 30.13 22.64 -33.29
N HIS A 14 30.35 23.57 -32.36
CA HIS A 14 29.65 23.66 -31.08
C HIS A 14 28.29 24.33 -31.32
N ASN A 15 27.32 23.61 -31.87
CA ASN A 15 25.90 24.02 -31.82
C ASN A 15 25.01 22.84 -32.27
N ALA A 16 24.91 21.85 -31.38
CA ALA A 16 23.71 21.03 -31.33
C ALA A 16 22.92 21.49 -30.10
N PRO A 17 21.68 21.98 -30.23
CA PRO A 17 20.83 22.13 -29.06
C PRO A 17 20.71 20.75 -28.46
N ALA A 18 21.11 20.61 -27.19
CA ALA A 18 20.83 19.42 -26.41
C ALA A 18 19.31 19.29 -26.37
N GLN A 19 18.77 18.47 -27.26
CA GLN A 19 17.47 17.83 -27.05
C GLN A 19 17.68 16.93 -25.84
N MET A 20 17.60 17.51 -24.64
CA MET A 20 17.18 16.81 -23.44
C MET A 20 15.72 16.41 -23.72
N GLY A 21 15.55 15.29 -24.45
CA GLY A 21 14.30 14.59 -24.45
C GLY A 21 14.01 14.34 -22.97
N GLU A 22 12.91 14.93 -22.48
CA GLU A 22 12.31 14.50 -21.22
C GLU A 22 12.28 12.96 -21.31
N LEU A 23 13.09 12.31 -20.50
CA LEU A 23 12.94 10.89 -20.22
C LEU A 23 11.55 10.80 -19.58
N MET A 24 10.52 10.62 -20.41
CA MET A 24 9.19 10.29 -19.93
C MET A 24 9.36 8.98 -19.19
N PHE A 25 9.29 9.06 -17.85
CA PHE A 25 9.33 7.87 -17.01
C PHE A 25 8.12 7.00 -17.38
N ASP A 26 8.36 5.86 -18.01
CA ASP A 26 7.31 4.92 -18.41
C ASP A 26 6.77 4.21 -17.17
N THR A 27 5.71 4.80 -16.60
CA THR A 27 5.04 4.29 -15.41
C THR A 27 4.41 2.92 -15.65
N ALA A 28 3.99 2.62 -16.89
CA ALA A 28 3.40 1.32 -17.23
C ALA A 28 4.46 0.21 -17.19
N THR A 29 5.64 0.45 -17.76
CA THR A 29 6.77 -0.47 -17.65
C THR A 29 7.24 -0.61 -16.21
N ALA A 30 7.39 0.48 -15.46
CA ALA A 30 7.80 0.44 -14.05
C ALA A 30 6.80 -0.37 -13.19
N ARG A 31 5.50 -0.21 -13.43
CA ARG A 31 4.44 -0.98 -12.76
C ARG A 31 4.54 -2.47 -13.06
N ARG A 32 4.78 -2.83 -14.32
CA ARG A 32 4.99 -4.23 -14.71
C ARG A 32 6.22 -4.80 -14.02
N MET A 33 7.34 -4.09 -14.03
CA MET A 33 8.57 -4.51 -13.35
C MET A 33 8.38 -4.68 -11.83
N MET A 34 7.57 -3.82 -11.19
CA MET A 34 7.19 -3.95 -9.78
C MET A 34 6.42 -5.27 -9.55
N VAL A 35 5.41 -5.57 -10.37
CA VAL A 35 4.63 -6.81 -10.18
C VAL A 35 5.49 -8.03 -10.46
N ASP A 36 6.28 -8.03 -11.54
CA ASP A 36 7.12 -9.17 -11.92
C ASP A 36 8.27 -9.41 -10.93
N GLY A 37 8.92 -8.33 -10.46
CA GLY A 37 10.13 -8.40 -9.65
C GLY A 37 9.92 -8.37 -8.14
N GLN A 38 8.76 -7.88 -7.65
CA GLN A 38 8.53 -7.71 -6.19
C GLN A 38 7.32 -8.51 -5.70
N VAL A 39 6.27 -8.66 -6.53
CA VAL A 39 5.03 -9.31 -6.12
C VAL A 39 5.07 -10.80 -6.45
N ARG A 40 5.32 -11.15 -7.70
CA ARG A 40 5.37 -12.55 -8.14
C ARG A 40 6.51 -13.34 -7.48
N THR A 41 7.67 -12.71 -7.34
CA THR A 41 8.86 -13.32 -6.69
C THR A 41 8.68 -13.52 -5.18
N ALA A 42 7.66 -12.89 -4.57
CA ALA A 42 7.32 -13.02 -3.15
C ALA A 42 6.18 -14.03 -2.91
N ASP A 43 5.99 -14.99 -3.80
CA ASP A 43 4.97 -16.05 -3.71
C ASP A 43 3.51 -15.52 -3.72
N VAL A 44 3.27 -14.37 -4.31
CA VAL A 44 1.91 -13.89 -4.57
C VAL A 44 1.40 -14.55 -5.85
N THR A 45 0.50 -15.52 -5.70
CA THR A 45 -0.02 -16.37 -6.78
C THR A 45 -1.43 -16.01 -7.22
N ASN A 46 -2.14 -15.17 -6.47
CA ASN A 46 -3.50 -14.72 -6.82
C ASN A 46 -3.45 -13.84 -8.09
N LEU A 47 -4.00 -14.35 -9.19
CA LEU A 47 -3.96 -13.68 -10.49
C LEU A 47 -4.82 -12.41 -10.54
N ASP A 48 -5.99 -12.40 -9.89
CA ASP A 48 -6.85 -11.22 -9.83
C ASP A 48 -6.15 -10.07 -9.08
N LEU A 49 -5.41 -10.38 -8.01
CA LEU A 49 -4.59 -9.42 -7.27
C LEU A 49 -3.44 -8.89 -8.12
N GLN A 50 -2.72 -9.76 -8.82
CA GLN A 50 -1.65 -9.34 -9.72
C GLN A 50 -2.19 -8.42 -10.82
N GLU A 51 -3.34 -8.76 -11.42
CA GLU A 51 -3.98 -7.94 -12.46
C GLU A 51 -4.44 -6.58 -11.91
N ALA A 52 -5.01 -6.55 -10.69
CA ALA A 52 -5.34 -5.30 -10.02
C ALA A 52 -4.11 -4.39 -9.88
N MET A 53 -2.98 -4.94 -9.43
CA MET A 53 -1.74 -4.18 -9.25
C MET A 53 -1.06 -3.81 -10.58
N LEU A 54 -1.26 -4.58 -11.66
CA LEU A 54 -0.79 -4.25 -13.01
C LEU A 54 -1.57 -3.10 -13.66
N THR A 55 -2.86 -2.98 -13.34
CA THR A 55 -3.76 -2.01 -13.99
C THR A 55 -3.91 -0.70 -13.23
N LEU A 56 -3.79 -0.72 -11.90
CA LEU A 56 -3.94 0.47 -11.06
C LEU A 56 -2.68 1.33 -11.08
N PRO A 57 -2.77 2.61 -11.48
CA PRO A 57 -1.62 3.53 -11.50
C PRO A 57 -1.27 3.97 -10.08
N ARG A 58 -0.32 3.27 -9.44
CA ARG A 58 0.07 3.47 -8.04
C ARG A 58 0.60 4.91 -7.80
N GLU A 59 1.22 5.51 -8.79
CA GLU A 59 1.70 6.90 -8.76
C GLU A 59 0.58 7.94 -8.57
N HIS A 60 -0.66 7.61 -8.94
CA HIS A 60 -1.82 8.51 -8.75
C HIS A 60 -2.25 8.61 -7.27
N PHE A 61 -1.75 7.73 -6.43
CA PHE A 61 -2.00 7.71 -4.98
C PHE A 61 -0.87 8.39 -4.20
N LEU A 62 0.01 9.12 -4.87
CA LEU A 62 1.12 9.84 -4.27
C LEU A 62 1.09 11.31 -4.67
N PRO A 63 1.62 12.20 -3.80
CA PRO A 63 1.94 13.55 -4.24
C PRO A 63 2.87 13.52 -5.46
N GLN A 64 2.72 14.48 -6.38
CA GLN A 64 3.51 14.53 -7.62
C GLN A 64 5.02 14.48 -7.36
N SER A 65 5.51 15.08 -6.27
CA SER A 65 6.91 15.04 -5.86
C SER A 65 7.43 13.63 -5.50
N LEU A 66 6.54 12.71 -5.16
CA LEU A 66 6.86 11.32 -4.78
C LEU A 66 6.43 10.30 -5.85
N ALA A 67 5.78 10.73 -6.94
CA ALA A 67 5.23 9.84 -7.97
C ALA A 67 6.28 8.89 -8.58
N LEU A 68 7.52 9.36 -8.76
CA LEU A 68 8.62 8.54 -9.28
C LEU A 68 9.06 7.42 -8.32
N LEU A 69 8.71 7.51 -7.04
CA LEU A 69 9.02 6.50 -6.04
C LEU A 69 7.97 5.39 -5.96
N ALA A 70 6.84 5.54 -6.66
CA ALA A 70 5.66 4.68 -6.54
C ALA A 70 5.96 3.17 -6.66
N TYR A 71 6.95 2.83 -7.46
CA TYR A 71 7.25 1.45 -7.83
C TYR A 71 8.49 0.86 -7.14
N LEU A 72 9.06 1.60 -6.16
CA LEU A 72 10.16 1.10 -5.34
C LEU A 72 9.64 0.07 -4.31
N ASP A 73 10.48 -0.90 -3.96
CA ASP A 73 10.22 -1.86 -2.88
C ASP A 73 10.50 -1.23 -1.50
N LYS A 74 9.78 -0.14 -1.23
CA LYS A 74 9.88 0.63 0.03
C LYS A 74 8.53 1.17 0.44
N ASP A 75 8.34 1.35 1.74
CA ASP A 75 7.25 2.15 2.27
C ASP A 75 7.49 3.63 1.92
N ILE A 76 6.48 4.30 1.37
CA ILE A 76 6.59 5.70 0.94
C ILE A 76 5.83 6.56 1.95
N PRO A 77 6.51 7.43 2.72
CA PRO A 77 5.87 8.26 3.71
C PRO A 77 4.83 9.21 3.08
N LEU A 78 3.64 9.27 3.68
CA LEU A 78 2.56 10.18 3.31
C LEU A 78 2.40 11.34 4.30
N GLY A 79 3.20 11.35 5.38
CA GLY A 79 3.07 12.26 6.52
C GLY A 79 2.24 11.66 7.66
N ASN A 80 2.27 12.31 8.82
CA ASN A 80 1.45 11.98 10.01
C ASN A 80 1.48 10.50 10.42
N GLY A 81 2.65 9.83 10.29
CA GLY A 81 2.81 8.41 10.59
C GLY A 81 2.17 7.47 9.58
N ARG A 82 1.65 7.98 8.46
CA ARG A 82 1.06 7.21 7.38
C ARG A 82 2.07 6.94 6.28
N ALA A 83 1.95 5.80 5.62
CA ALA A 83 2.78 5.45 4.48
C ALA A 83 1.99 4.60 3.47
N LEU A 84 2.35 4.72 2.21
CA LEU A 84 1.96 3.76 1.19
C LEU A 84 2.88 2.54 1.35
N LEU A 85 2.34 1.40 1.78
CA LEU A 85 3.12 0.19 2.06
C LEU A 85 3.87 -0.29 0.82
N LYS A 86 5.06 -0.84 0.99
CA LYS A 86 5.81 -1.47 -0.11
C LYS A 86 4.96 -2.54 -0.81
N PRO A 87 5.08 -2.68 -2.14
CA PRO A 87 4.19 -3.50 -2.96
C PRO A 87 4.09 -4.95 -2.51
N MET A 88 5.21 -5.55 -2.15
CA MET A 88 5.29 -6.95 -1.71
C MET A 88 4.48 -7.18 -0.41
N VAL A 89 4.59 -6.30 0.58
CA VAL A 89 3.90 -6.47 1.86
C VAL A 89 2.39 -6.32 1.68
N LEU A 90 1.94 -5.28 0.96
CA LEU A 90 0.54 -5.08 0.66
C LEU A 90 -0.05 -6.30 -0.06
N ALA A 91 0.62 -6.78 -1.11
CA ALA A 91 0.15 -7.93 -1.89
C ALA A 91 0.05 -9.20 -1.04
N LYS A 92 1.05 -9.49 -0.22
CA LYS A 92 1.05 -10.68 0.65
C LYS A 92 -0.03 -10.61 1.73
N LEU A 93 -0.30 -9.44 2.30
CA LEU A 93 -1.39 -9.24 3.27
C LEU A 93 -2.74 -9.49 2.60
N ILE A 94 -2.99 -8.90 1.42
CA ILE A 94 -4.25 -9.08 0.68
C ILE A 94 -4.42 -10.55 0.26
N GLN A 95 -3.37 -11.22 -0.21
CA GLN A 95 -3.42 -12.63 -0.55
C GLN A 95 -3.75 -13.49 0.68
N ALA A 96 -3.09 -13.24 1.83
CA ALA A 96 -3.35 -13.98 3.06
C ALA A 96 -4.76 -13.75 3.60
N ALA A 97 -5.37 -12.61 3.31
CA ALA A 97 -6.75 -12.32 3.63
C ALA A 97 -7.75 -13.10 2.77
N GLU A 98 -7.33 -13.73 1.66
CA GLU A 98 -8.20 -14.51 0.76
C GLU A 98 -9.49 -13.75 0.38
N VAL A 99 -9.35 -12.48 0.00
CA VAL A 99 -10.49 -11.61 -0.33
C VAL A 99 -11.30 -12.19 -1.49
N ARG A 100 -12.62 -12.21 -1.35
CA ARG A 100 -13.58 -12.76 -2.32
C ARG A 100 -14.51 -11.69 -2.85
N ARG A 101 -15.05 -11.89 -4.07
CA ARG A 101 -15.93 -10.93 -4.77
C ARG A 101 -17.19 -10.52 -4.01
N GLY A 102 -17.64 -11.32 -3.04
CA GLY A 102 -18.77 -11.00 -2.18
C GLY A 102 -18.43 -10.36 -0.85
N ASP A 103 -17.12 -10.26 -0.52
CA ASP A 103 -16.68 -9.81 0.80
C ASP A 103 -16.95 -8.31 1.01
N ARG A 104 -17.29 -7.98 2.26
CA ARG A 104 -17.28 -6.63 2.80
C ARG A 104 -15.99 -6.41 3.55
N VAL A 105 -15.19 -5.47 3.08
CA VAL A 105 -13.84 -5.20 3.61
C VAL A 105 -13.79 -3.87 4.33
N LEU A 106 -13.13 -3.82 5.49
CA LEU A 106 -12.69 -2.60 6.16
C LEU A 106 -11.18 -2.45 5.96
N ASP A 107 -10.77 -1.39 5.29
CA ASP A 107 -9.37 -1.00 5.10
C ASP A 107 -9.04 0.11 6.11
N VAL A 108 -8.31 -0.22 7.18
CA VAL A 108 -8.01 0.67 8.30
C VAL A 108 -6.69 1.37 8.05
N GLY A 109 -6.76 2.69 7.92
CA GLY A 109 -5.62 3.52 7.63
C GLY A 109 -5.26 3.55 6.16
N CYS A 110 -6.26 3.70 5.30
CA CYS A 110 -6.13 3.61 3.84
C CYS A 110 -5.20 4.67 3.21
N GLY A 111 -4.76 5.68 3.98
CA GLY A 111 -3.92 6.76 3.49
C GLY A 111 -4.56 7.46 2.31
N THR A 112 -3.88 7.46 1.17
CA THR A 112 -4.37 8.02 -0.09
C THR A 112 -5.23 7.06 -0.92
N GLY A 113 -5.50 5.84 -0.42
CA GLY A 113 -6.50 4.91 -0.95
C GLY A 113 -6.00 3.86 -1.94
N TYR A 114 -4.69 3.62 -2.07
CA TYR A 114 -4.19 2.61 -3.01
C TYR A 114 -4.59 1.18 -2.60
N SER A 115 -4.45 0.83 -1.31
CA SER A 115 -4.91 -0.43 -0.75
C SER A 115 -6.39 -0.65 -1.03
N ALA A 116 -7.21 0.36 -0.74
CA ALA A 116 -8.65 0.35 -1.01
C ALA A 116 -8.97 0.15 -2.49
N ALA A 117 -8.21 0.78 -3.41
CA ALA A 117 -8.37 0.59 -4.85
C ALA A 117 -8.06 -0.85 -5.29
N VAL A 118 -7.00 -1.46 -4.74
CA VAL A 118 -6.66 -2.87 -5.01
C VAL A 118 -7.75 -3.80 -4.46
N LEU A 119 -8.17 -3.59 -3.21
CA LEU A 119 -9.26 -4.35 -2.57
C LEU A 119 -10.57 -4.24 -3.35
N ALA A 120 -10.87 -3.07 -3.92
CA ALA A 120 -12.08 -2.84 -4.72
C ALA A 120 -12.16 -3.73 -5.98
N ARG A 121 -11.03 -4.16 -6.52
CA ARG A 121 -10.97 -5.09 -7.66
C ARG A 121 -11.29 -6.54 -7.26
N LEU A 122 -11.17 -6.86 -5.97
CA LEU A 122 -11.29 -8.22 -5.44
C LEU A 122 -12.57 -8.42 -4.62
N ALA A 123 -13.02 -7.38 -3.92
CA ALA A 123 -14.14 -7.42 -2.97
C ALA A 123 -15.47 -6.94 -3.57
N GLY A 124 -16.56 -7.21 -2.87
CA GLY A 124 -17.88 -6.67 -3.18
C GLY A 124 -18.01 -5.19 -2.77
N THR A 125 -17.63 -4.87 -1.54
CA THR A 125 -17.63 -3.50 -1.00
C THR A 125 -16.42 -3.26 -0.11
N VAL A 126 -15.89 -2.04 -0.15
CA VAL A 126 -14.76 -1.62 0.69
C VAL A 126 -15.14 -0.35 1.44
N ILE A 127 -14.96 -0.38 2.76
CA ILE A 127 -14.97 0.83 3.60
C ILE A 127 -13.52 1.20 3.85
N ALA A 128 -13.09 2.35 3.35
CA ALA A 128 -11.74 2.86 3.51
C ALA A 128 -11.72 3.90 4.63
N LEU A 129 -11.21 3.50 5.80
CA LEU A 129 -11.15 4.33 7.00
C LEU A 129 -9.80 5.06 7.07
N GLU A 130 -9.86 6.38 7.18
CA GLU A 130 -8.67 7.22 7.41
C GLU A 130 -8.98 8.25 8.51
N GLU A 131 -8.00 8.49 9.38
CA GLU A 131 -8.13 9.46 10.47
C GLU A 131 -7.76 10.87 10.01
N ASP A 132 -6.79 10.99 9.11
CA ASP A 132 -6.36 12.25 8.53
C ASP A 132 -7.33 12.70 7.43
N ALA A 133 -8.02 13.82 7.65
CA ALA A 133 -9.04 14.34 6.74
C ALA A 133 -8.45 14.75 5.36
N ASP A 134 -7.19 15.18 5.33
CA ASP A 134 -6.53 15.57 4.07
C ASP A 134 -6.16 14.34 3.24
N LEU A 135 -5.67 13.27 3.86
CA LEU A 135 -5.43 12.00 3.20
C LEU A 135 -6.75 11.37 2.73
N ALA A 136 -7.78 11.39 3.55
CA ALA A 136 -9.12 10.91 3.16
C ALA A 136 -9.69 11.65 1.95
N ARG A 137 -9.48 12.98 1.87
CA ARG A 137 -9.87 13.77 0.71
C ARG A 137 -9.09 13.36 -0.54
N GLN A 138 -7.77 13.17 -0.43
CA GLN A 138 -6.93 12.67 -1.52
C GLN A 138 -7.37 11.27 -1.95
N ALA A 139 -7.66 10.37 -1.00
CA ALA A 139 -8.17 9.04 -1.28
C ALA A 139 -9.47 9.08 -2.11
N LYS A 140 -10.45 9.92 -1.72
CA LYS A 140 -11.69 10.10 -2.48
C LYS A 140 -11.43 10.51 -3.93
N GLN A 141 -10.51 11.45 -4.15
CA GLN A 141 -10.15 11.93 -5.49
C GLN A 141 -9.47 10.84 -6.33
N ALA A 142 -8.47 10.15 -5.76
CA ALA A 142 -7.74 9.09 -6.44
C ALA A 142 -8.63 7.88 -6.76
N LEU A 143 -9.49 7.47 -5.84
CA LEU A 143 -10.44 6.37 -6.03
C LEU A 143 -11.48 6.70 -7.11
N ALA A 144 -12.01 7.92 -7.14
CA ALA A 144 -12.90 8.36 -8.22
C ALA A 144 -12.21 8.33 -9.58
N ALA A 145 -10.96 8.80 -9.67
CA ALA A 145 -10.16 8.78 -10.90
C ALA A 145 -9.85 7.36 -11.42
N THR A 146 -9.79 6.37 -10.52
CA THR A 146 -9.53 4.96 -10.88
C THR A 146 -10.79 4.12 -11.07
N GLY A 147 -11.98 4.73 -10.95
CA GLY A 147 -13.26 4.06 -11.16
C GLY A 147 -13.63 3.05 -10.06
N ALA A 148 -13.13 3.22 -8.83
CA ALA A 148 -13.43 2.37 -7.68
C ALA A 148 -14.80 2.72 -7.06
N ALA A 149 -15.89 2.43 -7.76
CA ALA A 149 -17.25 2.82 -7.38
C ALA A 149 -17.80 2.07 -6.14
N ASN A 150 -17.19 0.94 -5.77
CA ASN A 150 -17.56 0.12 -4.61
C ASN A 150 -16.75 0.44 -3.35
N VAL A 151 -16.07 1.60 -3.30
CA VAL A 151 -15.32 2.09 -2.13
C VAL A 151 -16.03 3.28 -1.52
N GLU A 152 -16.26 3.22 -0.22
CA GLU A 152 -16.70 4.35 0.59
C GLU A 152 -15.54 4.80 1.49
N VAL A 153 -15.11 6.07 1.35
CA VAL A 153 -14.07 6.65 2.24
C VAL A 153 -14.74 7.36 3.40
N VAL A 154 -14.41 6.93 4.61
CA VAL A 154 -14.91 7.46 5.87
C VAL A 154 -13.78 8.06 6.71
N VAL A 155 -14.10 9.07 7.52
CA VAL A 155 -13.13 9.72 8.41
C VAL A 155 -13.47 9.38 9.85
N GLY A 156 -12.51 8.83 10.58
CA GLY A 156 -12.70 8.48 11.99
C GLY A 156 -11.46 7.88 12.63
N PRO A 157 -11.47 7.68 13.96
CA PRO A 157 -10.36 7.11 14.69
C PRO A 157 -10.05 5.67 14.21
N LEU A 158 -8.82 5.40 13.79
CA LEU A 158 -8.43 4.11 13.24
C LEU A 158 -8.64 2.96 14.25
N ILE A 159 -8.31 3.21 15.51
CA ILE A 159 -8.41 2.23 16.60
C ILE A 159 -9.86 1.78 16.92
N ALA A 160 -10.84 2.62 16.57
CA ALA A 160 -12.26 2.30 16.75
C ALA A 160 -12.80 1.41 15.63
N GLY A 161 -12.13 1.33 14.49
CA GLY A 161 -12.69 0.77 13.27
C GLY A 161 -13.88 1.59 12.77
N TRP A 162 -14.81 0.92 12.07
CA TRP A 162 -16.02 1.56 11.58
C TRP A 162 -17.28 0.72 11.89
N PRO A 163 -17.81 0.81 13.11
CA PRO A 163 -18.95 -0.02 13.54
C PRO A 163 -20.21 0.16 12.69
N ALA A 164 -20.42 1.35 12.12
CA ALA A 164 -21.59 1.64 11.28
C ALA A 164 -21.63 0.79 9.99
N GLY A 165 -20.47 0.28 9.54
CA GLY A 165 -20.36 -0.58 8.37
C GLY A 165 -20.26 -2.07 8.70
N ALA A 166 -20.16 -2.45 9.98
CA ALA A 166 -20.00 -3.85 10.41
C ALA A 166 -21.28 -4.67 10.15
N PRO A 167 -21.17 -6.04 10.10
CA PRO A 167 -19.94 -6.82 10.25
C PRO A 167 -19.15 -6.98 8.92
N TYR A 168 -17.83 -7.21 9.05
CA TYR A 168 -16.90 -7.36 7.94
C TYR A 168 -16.45 -8.80 7.74
N ASP A 169 -16.23 -9.19 6.49
CA ASP A 169 -15.58 -10.45 6.13
C ASP A 169 -14.07 -10.34 6.33
N VAL A 170 -13.51 -9.17 5.99
CA VAL A 170 -12.09 -8.87 6.13
C VAL A 170 -11.90 -7.49 6.77
N ILE A 171 -10.94 -7.42 7.69
CA ILE A 171 -10.36 -6.15 8.15
C ILE A 171 -8.88 -6.18 7.79
N MET A 172 -8.40 -5.16 7.08
CA MET A 172 -7.00 -4.99 6.78
C MET A 172 -6.46 -3.76 7.50
N LEU A 173 -5.31 -3.91 8.18
CA LEU A 173 -4.55 -2.78 8.71
C LEU A 173 -3.51 -2.38 7.67
N ASP A 174 -3.63 -1.17 7.11
CA ASP A 174 -2.67 -0.64 6.14
C ASP A 174 -1.48 0.04 6.85
N GLY A 175 -0.82 -0.76 7.69
CA GLY A 175 0.29 -0.39 8.53
C GLY A 175 0.56 -1.43 9.62
N ALA A 176 1.35 -1.05 10.63
CA ALA A 176 1.64 -1.90 11.78
C ALA A 176 0.81 -1.53 13.00
N ALA A 177 0.59 -2.53 13.86
CA ALA A 177 -0.01 -2.39 15.17
C ALA A 177 0.91 -3.06 16.22
N GLU A 178 1.21 -2.40 17.33
CA GLU A 178 1.85 -3.05 18.47
C GLU A 178 0.81 -3.85 19.28
N ILE A 179 -0.42 -3.31 19.32
CA ILE A 179 -1.59 -3.99 19.88
C ILE A 179 -2.75 -3.84 18.90
N VAL A 180 -3.40 -4.95 18.54
CA VAL A 180 -4.64 -4.95 17.77
C VAL A 180 -5.82 -4.77 18.73
N PRO A 181 -6.61 -3.69 18.61
CA PRO A 181 -7.75 -3.44 19.50
C PRO A 181 -8.83 -4.52 19.35
N GLU A 182 -9.37 -5.00 20.46
CA GLU A 182 -10.51 -5.93 20.46
C GLU A 182 -11.75 -5.36 19.75
N ALA A 183 -11.87 -4.02 19.70
CA ALA A 183 -12.94 -3.34 19.01
C ALA A 183 -13.01 -3.72 17.52
N LEU A 184 -11.87 -3.99 16.87
CA LEU A 184 -11.82 -4.46 15.50
C LEU A 184 -12.32 -5.92 15.39
N GLY A 185 -11.93 -6.78 16.33
CA GLY A 185 -12.40 -8.17 16.37
C GLY A 185 -13.91 -8.28 16.48
N ARG A 186 -14.54 -7.41 17.29
CA ARG A 186 -16.01 -7.35 17.42
C ARG A 186 -16.75 -6.91 16.18
N GLN A 187 -16.06 -6.35 15.20
CA GLN A 187 -16.62 -5.94 13.90
C GLN A 187 -16.45 -6.99 12.81
N LEU A 188 -15.78 -8.10 13.10
CA LEU A 188 -15.68 -9.23 12.17
C LEU A 188 -16.95 -10.09 12.19
N LYS A 189 -17.27 -10.70 11.06
CA LYS A 189 -18.18 -11.84 10.99
C LYS A 189 -17.57 -13.04 11.72
N PRO A 190 -18.38 -14.08 12.07
CA PRO A 190 -17.87 -15.28 12.74
C PRO A 190 -16.67 -15.94 12.03
N ASP A 191 -16.70 -16.00 10.70
CA ASP A 191 -15.62 -16.54 9.86
C ASP A 191 -14.74 -15.44 9.26
N GLY A 192 -14.83 -14.22 9.81
CA GLY A 192 -14.05 -13.09 9.36
C GLY A 192 -12.59 -13.18 9.77
N ARG A 193 -11.76 -12.44 9.07
CA ARG A 193 -10.31 -12.40 9.33
C ARG A 193 -9.78 -10.97 9.32
N LEU A 194 -8.81 -10.72 10.20
CA LEU A 194 -8.07 -9.47 10.22
C LEU A 194 -6.63 -9.75 9.81
N VAL A 195 -6.08 -8.95 8.90
CA VAL A 195 -4.67 -9.02 8.49
C VAL A 195 -3.98 -7.69 8.73
N GLY A 196 -2.70 -7.75 9.07
CA GLY A 196 -1.88 -6.57 9.28
C GLY A 196 -0.48 -6.94 9.74
N VAL A 197 0.37 -5.94 9.94
CA VAL A 197 1.70 -6.15 10.53
C VAL A 197 1.59 -5.96 12.05
N CYS A 198 2.13 -6.89 12.84
CA CYS A 198 2.21 -6.77 14.28
C CYS A 198 3.66 -6.53 14.70
N GLY A 199 3.86 -5.58 15.62
CA GLY A 199 5.17 -5.25 16.17
C GLY A 199 5.74 -3.95 15.62
N ARG A 200 6.93 -3.61 16.13
CA ARG A 200 7.67 -2.39 15.80
C ARG A 200 8.86 -2.71 14.90
N SER A 201 9.09 -1.86 13.90
CA SER A 201 10.29 -1.96 13.04
C SER A 201 11.57 -2.01 13.90
N PRO A 202 12.57 -2.86 13.56
CA PRO A 202 12.62 -3.78 12.40
C PRO A 202 12.01 -5.18 12.65
N ALA A 203 11.49 -5.48 13.85
CA ALA A 203 11.11 -6.83 14.30
C ALA A 203 9.60 -7.11 14.20
N GLY A 204 8.94 -6.67 13.15
CA GLY A 204 7.51 -6.93 12.93
C GLY A 204 7.23 -8.26 12.20
N LYS A 205 5.98 -8.72 12.29
CA LYS A 205 5.46 -9.89 11.57
C LYS A 205 4.13 -9.56 10.93
N ALA A 206 3.94 -9.96 9.68
CA ALA A 206 2.61 -10.03 9.11
C ALA A 206 1.82 -11.12 9.82
N MET A 207 0.60 -10.80 10.21
CA MET A 207 -0.27 -11.66 11.01
C MET A 207 -1.64 -11.79 10.34
N ILE A 208 -2.27 -12.95 10.52
CA ILE A 208 -3.69 -13.12 10.29
C ILE A 208 -4.36 -13.52 11.61
N TYR A 209 -5.49 -12.88 11.88
CA TYR A 209 -6.27 -13.09 13.10
C TYR A 209 -7.66 -13.60 12.75
N HIS A 210 -8.19 -14.49 13.55
CA HIS A 210 -9.56 -14.96 13.54
C HIS A 210 -10.18 -14.76 14.91
N VAL A 211 -11.51 -14.66 14.97
CA VAL A 211 -12.24 -14.66 16.24
C VAL A 211 -12.51 -16.11 16.64
N ILE A 212 -11.92 -16.54 17.77
CA ILE A 212 -12.12 -17.87 18.36
C ILE A 212 -12.63 -17.64 19.78
N GLU A 213 -13.81 -18.17 20.09
CA GLU A 213 -14.46 -18.00 21.41
C GLU A 213 -14.56 -16.54 21.86
N GLY A 214 -14.80 -15.63 20.90
CA GLY A 214 -14.93 -14.19 21.13
C GLY A 214 -13.60 -13.43 21.30
N GLN A 215 -12.46 -14.09 21.14
CA GLN A 215 -11.13 -13.49 21.25
C GLN A 215 -10.42 -13.47 19.88
N LEU A 216 -9.65 -12.42 19.61
CA LEU A 216 -8.77 -12.37 18.45
C LEU A 216 -7.54 -13.25 18.68
N VAL A 217 -7.44 -14.33 17.92
CA VAL A 217 -6.29 -15.24 17.93
C VAL A 217 -5.52 -15.08 16.62
N GLY A 218 -4.24 -14.68 16.73
CA GLY A 218 -3.37 -14.42 15.59
C GLY A 218 -2.34 -15.50 15.35
N ARG A 219 -2.04 -15.76 14.06
CA ARG A 219 -0.88 -16.55 13.66
C ARG A 219 0.02 -15.76 12.73
N PRO A 220 1.36 -15.92 12.82
CA PRO A 220 2.29 -15.25 11.92
C PRO A 220 2.21 -15.84 10.52
N ILE A 221 2.45 -14.98 9.50
CA ILE A 221 2.48 -15.36 8.08
C ILE A 221 3.92 -15.26 7.56
N PHE A 222 4.57 -14.10 7.72
CA PHE A 222 5.95 -13.85 7.32
C PHE A 222 6.55 -12.68 8.11
N ASP A 223 7.89 -12.60 8.14
CA ASP A 223 8.60 -11.52 8.82
C ASP A 223 8.60 -10.26 7.94
N THR A 224 8.16 -9.15 8.49
CA THR A 224 8.15 -7.84 7.84
C THR A 224 7.97 -6.73 8.86
N ALA A 225 8.23 -5.49 8.43
CA ALA A 225 7.94 -4.30 9.21
C ALA A 225 7.15 -3.30 8.38
N ALA A 226 6.36 -2.49 9.05
CA ALA A 226 5.65 -1.34 8.51
C ALA A 226 5.62 -0.21 9.56
N PRO A 227 5.33 1.04 9.16
CA PRO A 227 5.07 2.12 10.11
C PRO A 227 3.87 1.79 11.01
N VAL A 228 4.00 2.08 12.31
CA VAL A 228 2.90 1.85 13.27
C VAL A 228 1.82 2.89 13.04
N LEU A 229 0.58 2.41 12.94
CA LEU A 229 -0.60 3.26 12.77
C LEU A 229 -0.82 4.14 13.99
N PRO A 230 -1.29 5.39 13.83
CA PRO A 230 -1.70 6.22 14.95
C PRO A 230 -2.71 5.50 15.85
N GLY A 231 -2.47 5.57 17.17
CA GLY A 231 -3.32 4.92 18.17
C GLY A 231 -3.03 3.43 18.42
N PHE A 232 -2.23 2.75 17.59
CA PHE A 232 -1.92 1.32 17.72
C PHE A 232 -0.63 1.02 18.49
N VAL A 233 -0.10 2.03 19.18
CA VAL A 233 1.10 1.89 20.01
C VAL A 233 0.74 1.23 21.36
N ALA A 234 1.54 0.28 21.80
CA ALA A 234 1.40 -0.33 23.12
C ALA A 234 1.66 0.71 24.22
N PRO A 235 0.90 0.69 25.33
CA PRO A 235 1.26 1.48 26.49
C PRO A 235 2.70 1.19 26.92
N PRO A 236 3.45 2.18 27.42
CA PRO A 236 4.79 1.92 27.93
C PRO A 236 4.73 0.88 29.05
N ALA A 237 5.43 -0.27 28.85
CA ALA A 237 5.59 -1.26 29.89
C ALA A 237 6.60 -0.75 30.92
N PHE A 238 6.26 -0.75 32.20
CA PHE A 238 7.24 -0.55 33.27
C PHE A 238 8.17 -1.78 33.30
N VAL A 239 9.43 -1.57 33.00
CA VAL A 239 10.48 -2.58 33.24
C VAL A 239 10.99 -2.31 34.64
N PHE A 240 10.76 -3.25 35.57
CA PHE A 240 11.33 -3.24 36.92
C PHE A 240 12.75 -3.79 36.87
#